data_78d4dc67c8718c61f8b9370afda0bc0f
#
_entry.id   78d4dc67c8718c61f8b9370afda0bc0f
#
_cell.length_a   1.000
_cell.length_b   1.000
_cell.length_c   1.000
_cell.angle_alpha   90.00
_cell.angle_beta   90.00
_cell.angle_gamma   90.00
#
_symmetry.space_group_name_H-M   'P 1'
#
loop_
_entity.id
_entity.type
_entity.pdbx_description
1 polymer ?
#
loop_
_entity_poly.entity_id
_entity_poly.type
_entity_poly.pdbx_seq_one_letter_code
_entity_poly.pdbx_strand_id
1 'polypeptide(L)'
;MARGDHIYVDRGLYEHHGIDIGDGTVIDFSADDGTKSSATIRQATLEDFVGEGVVQTRTYGARLDPEQAVARARSQLGASGYDLFANNCEHFATWCVAGEHSSSQVEAVASTAGVVGVGVVVPQVGVGIVATVGETTAMSGPNLMSGLAAVGGSVVGGIVLLGGLSGLLASGTMCLALRDKPMLPDEERQARRIGRYGAIGGAALGVGVSLHAVGAMGVAGYGGAGLTSGLAALGGVLGGGMAQGILATLLLPAVFAVGIGYLLYRAAQWLQLPPQSRPALPGGGV
;
A
#
# COMPACT_ATOMS: atom_id res chain seq x y z
N MET A 1 10.13 -12.67 -25.59
CA MET A 1 10.15 -11.26 -26.06
C MET A 1 9.68 -11.24 -27.49
N ALA A 2 8.79 -10.36 -27.81
CA ALA A 2 8.31 -10.15 -29.17
C ALA A 2 8.17 -8.63 -29.40
N ARG A 3 8.19 -8.25 -30.66
CA ARG A 3 8.00 -6.86 -31.09
C ARG A 3 6.75 -6.25 -30.44
N GLY A 4 6.90 -5.07 -29.86
CA GLY A 4 5.87 -4.35 -29.14
C GLY A 4 5.66 -4.80 -27.69
N ASP A 5 6.49 -5.72 -27.18
CA ASP A 5 6.42 -6.12 -25.77
C ASP A 5 6.96 -5.04 -24.84
N HIS A 6 6.28 -4.86 -23.70
CA HIS A 6 6.81 -4.12 -22.56
C HIS A 6 7.81 -5.03 -21.85
N ILE A 7 9.07 -4.70 -21.93
CA ILE A 7 10.15 -5.41 -21.26
C ILE A 7 10.73 -4.60 -20.12
N TYR A 8 11.29 -5.28 -19.14
CA TYR A 8 11.94 -4.62 -18.00
C TYR A 8 13.10 -5.44 -17.45
N VAL A 9 14.00 -4.75 -16.75
CA VAL A 9 15.16 -5.31 -16.06
C VAL A 9 15.16 -4.81 -14.64
N ASP A 10 15.29 -5.73 -13.67
CA ASP A 10 15.45 -5.39 -12.26
C ASP A 10 16.87 -4.83 -12.03
N ARG A 11 16.95 -3.64 -11.43
CA ARG A 11 18.17 -2.93 -11.03
C ARG A 11 18.34 -2.89 -9.51
N GLY A 12 17.63 -3.75 -8.78
CA GLY A 12 17.65 -3.86 -7.32
C GLY A 12 16.78 -2.84 -6.59
N LEU A 13 16.99 -1.56 -6.79
CA LEU A 13 16.19 -0.48 -6.18
C LEU A 13 14.99 -0.04 -7.03
N TYR A 14 15.03 -0.32 -8.32
CA TYR A 14 13.98 0.03 -9.27
C TYR A 14 14.03 -0.92 -10.47
N GLU A 15 12.93 -1.00 -11.20
CA GLU A 15 12.86 -1.67 -12.50
C GLU A 15 13.07 -0.66 -13.62
N HIS A 16 13.89 -1.02 -14.62
CA HIS A 16 14.08 -0.22 -15.82
C HIS A 16 13.23 -0.80 -16.96
N HIS A 17 12.38 0.03 -17.57
CA HIS A 17 11.34 -0.38 -18.49
C HIS A 17 11.56 0.18 -19.89
N GLY A 18 11.17 -0.60 -20.92
CA GLY A 18 11.23 -0.21 -22.32
C GLY A 18 10.28 -1.01 -23.21
N ILE A 19 10.24 -0.65 -24.49
CA ILE A 19 9.45 -1.32 -25.53
C ILE A 19 10.39 -2.00 -26.53
N ASP A 20 10.25 -3.31 -26.68
CA ASP A 20 10.99 -4.10 -27.68
C ASP A 20 10.51 -3.72 -29.10
N ILE A 21 11.44 -3.29 -29.95
CA ILE A 21 11.15 -2.90 -31.35
C ILE A 21 11.21 -4.10 -32.31
N GLY A 22 11.75 -5.25 -31.84
CA GLY A 22 11.79 -6.50 -32.61
C GLY A 22 12.95 -6.59 -33.62
N ASP A 23 13.85 -5.62 -33.66
CA ASP A 23 15.04 -5.56 -34.50
C ASP A 23 16.34 -5.60 -33.68
N GLY A 24 16.26 -6.03 -32.43
CA GLY A 24 17.38 -6.01 -31.49
C GLY A 24 17.57 -4.67 -30.78
N THR A 25 16.60 -3.76 -30.92
CA THR A 25 16.62 -2.46 -30.24
C THR A 25 15.39 -2.28 -29.34
N VAL A 26 15.52 -1.39 -28.36
CA VAL A 26 14.52 -1.04 -27.35
C VAL A 26 14.34 0.48 -27.34
N ILE A 27 13.12 0.95 -27.22
CA ILE A 27 12.86 2.36 -26.90
C ILE A 27 12.59 2.45 -25.40
N ASP A 28 13.41 3.22 -24.71
CA ASP A 28 13.36 3.41 -23.27
C ASP A 28 13.37 4.89 -22.87
N PHE A 29 13.13 5.18 -21.60
CA PHE A 29 13.24 6.53 -21.05
C PHE A 29 14.45 6.56 -20.10
N SER A 30 15.59 6.93 -20.61
CA SER A 30 16.87 6.92 -19.90
C SER A 30 17.81 8.04 -20.34
N ALA A 31 18.93 8.18 -19.67
CA ALA A 31 20.01 9.11 -19.99
C ALA A 31 21.33 8.36 -20.13
N ASP A 32 22.20 8.83 -21.04
CA ASP A 32 23.53 8.25 -21.27
C ASP A 32 24.45 8.39 -20.05
N ASP A 33 24.27 9.45 -19.30
CA ASP A 33 25.06 9.76 -18.08
C ASP A 33 24.42 9.18 -16.79
N GLY A 34 23.32 8.44 -16.90
CA GLY A 34 22.57 7.89 -15.77
C GLY A 34 21.83 8.95 -14.93
N THR A 35 21.83 10.22 -15.35
CA THR A 35 21.20 11.32 -14.61
C THR A 35 19.74 11.47 -15.04
N LYS A 36 18.81 11.28 -14.09
CA LYS A 36 17.35 11.32 -14.39
C LYS A 36 16.87 12.67 -14.97
N SER A 37 17.53 13.77 -14.63
CA SER A 37 17.16 15.10 -15.14
C SER A 37 17.49 15.31 -16.63
N SER A 38 18.46 14.57 -17.18
CA SER A 38 18.85 14.58 -18.60
C SER A 38 18.21 13.45 -19.40
N ALA A 39 17.37 12.61 -18.75
CA ALA A 39 16.74 11.49 -19.41
C ALA A 39 15.81 11.93 -20.54
N THR A 40 15.91 11.21 -21.65
CA THR A 40 15.06 11.36 -22.83
C THR A 40 14.56 10.00 -23.30
N ILE A 41 13.46 9.98 -24.03
CA ILE A 41 13.00 8.77 -24.69
C ILE A 41 13.90 8.55 -25.91
N ARG A 42 14.62 7.44 -25.89
CA ARG A 42 15.65 7.11 -26.90
C ARG A 42 15.54 5.66 -27.36
N GLN A 43 16.19 5.36 -28.46
CA GLN A 43 16.37 4.01 -28.95
C GLN A 43 17.79 3.54 -28.59
N ALA A 44 17.89 2.41 -27.91
CA ALA A 44 19.13 1.78 -27.49
C ALA A 44 19.20 0.34 -28.04
N THR A 45 20.37 -0.29 -28.02
CA THR A 45 20.47 -1.72 -28.29
C THR A 45 19.85 -2.52 -27.15
N LEU A 46 19.36 -3.73 -27.44
CA LEU A 46 18.87 -4.62 -26.38
C LEU A 46 19.97 -4.94 -25.37
N GLU A 47 21.21 -5.05 -25.81
CA GLU A 47 22.39 -5.32 -24.98
C GLU A 47 22.62 -4.18 -23.96
N ASP A 48 22.60 -2.92 -24.42
CA ASP A 48 22.74 -1.74 -23.56
C ASP A 48 21.58 -1.65 -22.57
N PHE A 49 20.35 -1.94 -23.03
CA PHE A 49 19.16 -1.93 -22.17
C PHE A 49 19.24 -3.00 -21.08
N VAL A 50 19.69 -4.21 -21.40
CA VAL A 50 19.77 -5.33 -20.44
C VAL A 50 20.96 -5.16 -19.50
N GLY A 51 22.13 -4.74 -19.99
CA GLY A 51 23.37 -4.70 -19.23
C GLY A 51 23.67 -6.05 -18.57
N GLU A 52 23.99 -6.05 -17.29
CA GLU A 52 24.26 -7.27 -16.50
C GLU A 52 22.98 -7.96 -15.97
N GLY A 53 21.80 -7.41 -16.23
CA GLY A 53 20.53 -7.92 -15.69
C GLY A 53 19.93 -9.04 -16.54
N VAL A 54 18.73 -9.47 -16.14
CA VAL A 54 17.90 -10.41 -16.87
C VAL A 54 16.64 -9.69 -17.35
N VAL A 55 16.41 -9.74 -18.67
CA VAL A 55 15.21 -9.13 -19.25
C VAL A 55 13.99 -9.98 -18.96
N GLN A 56 12.91 -9.32 -18.58
CA GLN A 56 11.60 -9.91 -18.34
C GLN A 56 10.55 -9.19 -19.19
N THR A 57 9.44 -9.87 -19.47
CA THR A 57 8.31 -9.30 -20.21
C THR A 57 7.13 -9.08 -19.27
N ARG A 58 6.55 -7.88 -19.33
CA ARG A 58 5.35 -7.55 -18.57
C ARG A 58 4.11 -8.08 -19.27
N THR A 59 3.30 -8.84 -18.55
CA THR A 59 2.05 -9.40 -19.08
C THR A 59 0.88 -8.47 -18.78
N TYR A 60 -0.01 -8.30 -19.76
CA TYR A 60 -1.21 -7.47 -19.68
C TYR A 60 -2.46 -8.31 -19.95
N GLY A 61 -3.55 -8.06 -19.21
CA GLY A 61 -4.86 -8.66 -19.48
C GLY A 61 -5.54 -8.10 -20.73
N ALA A 62 -5.30 -6.80 -21.00
CA ALA A 62 -5.69 -6.11 -22.23
C ALA A 62 -4.53 -5.25 -22.70
N ARG A 63 -4.19 -5.32 -23.99
CA ARG A 63 -3.11 -4.54 -24.57
C ARG A 63 -3.46 -4.08 -25.99
N LEU A 64 -2.79 -3.04 -26.43
CA LEU A 64 -2.85 -2.59 -27.82
C LEU A 64 -2.14 -3.59 -28.75
N ASP A 65 -2.43 -3.48 -30.03
CA ASP A 65 -1.69 -4.21 -31.07
C ASP A 65 -0.20 -3.87 -30.99
N PRO A 66 0.71 -4.86 -31.17
CA PRO A 66 2.15 -4.65 -31.11
C PRO A 66 2.66 -3.51 -31.99
N GLU A 67 2.13 -3.35 -33.20
CA GLU A 67 2.53 -2.25 -34.08
C GLU A 67 2.07 -0.89 -33.57
N GLN A 68 0.92 -0.82 -32.91
CA GLN A 68 0.46 0.41 -32.24
C GLN A 68 1.36 0.76 -31.05
N ALA A 69 1.79 -0.23 -30.26
CA ALA A 69 2.71 -0.02 -29.16
C ALA A 69 4.06 0.54 -29.66
N VAL A 70 4.62 -0.03 -30.72
CA VAL A 70 5.85 0.45 -31.36
C VAL A 70 5.66 1.85 -31.95
N ALA A 71 4.55 2.10 -32.65
CA ALA A 71 4.26 3.42 -33.22
C ALA A 71 4.19 4.50 -32.15
N ARG A 72 3.55 4.21 -31.00
CA ARG A 72 3.53 5.09 -29.84
C ARG A 72 4.92 5.33 -29.28
N ALA A 73 5.71 4.29 -29.06
CA ALA A 73 7.07 4.44 -28.57
C ALA A 73 7.90 5.35 -29.47
N ARG A 74 7.84 5.14 -30.78
CA ARG A 74 8.54 5.96 -31.78
C ARG A 74 8.06 7.41 -31.82
N SER A 75 6.77 7.66 -31.57
CA SER A 75 6.22 9.02 -31.58
C SER A 75 6.75 9.89 -30.44
N GLN A 76 7.34 9.29 -29.41
CA GLN A 76 7.90 9.99 -28.24
C GLN A 76 9.41 10.12 -28.28
N LEU A 77 10.10 9.63 -29.31
CA LEU A 77 11.55 9.74 -29.42
C LEU A 77 12.01 11.19 -29.28
N GLY A 78 13.01 11.43 -28.42
CA GLY A 78 13.53 12.75 -28.10
C GLY A 78 12.72 13.53 -27.05
N ALA A 79 11.57 13.03 -26.63
CA ALA A 79 10.82 13.67 -25.53
C ALA A 79 11.61 13.58 -24.23
N SER A 80 11.57 14.68 -23.45
CA SER A 80 12.22 14.86 -22.16
C SER A 80 11.19 15.08 -21.06
N GLY A 81 11.63 15.42 -19.85
CA GLY A 81 10.72 15.70 -18.74
C GLY A 81 10.48 14.48 -17.87
N TYR A 82 11.54 13.71 -17.62
CA TYR A 82 11.47 12.59 -16.67
C TYR A 82 11.09 13.07 -15.28
N ASP A 83 10.05 12.48 -14.71
CA ASP A 83 9.62 12.70 -13.33
C ASP A 83 9.37 11.35 -12.66
N LEU A 84 9.93 11.16 -11.47
CA LEU A 84 9.89 9.88 -10.78
C LEU A 84 8.45 9.43 -10.45
N PHE A 85 7.55 10.38 -10.18
CA PHE A 85 6.18 10.11 -9.75
C PHE A 85 5.14 10.21 -10.88
N ALA A 86 5.37 11.09 -11.85
CA ALA A 86 4.36 11.41 -12.87
C ALA A 86 4.74 10.94 -14.28
N ASN A 87 6.03 10.80 -14.60
CA ASN A 87 6.50 10.49 -15.96
C ASN A 87 7.83 9.74 -15.93
N ASN A 88 7.82 8.48 -15.57
CA ASN A 88 9.00 7.60 -15.54
C ASN A 88 8.97 6.54 -16.67
N CYS A 89 10.02 5.72 -16.75
CA CYS A 89 10.14 4.67 -17.77
C CYS A 89 8.98 3.66 -17.74
N GLU A 90 8.44 3.32 -16.56
CA GLU A 90 7.28 2.43 -16.45
C GLU A 90 5.99 3.10 -16.94
N HIS A 91 5.76 4.39 -16.63
CA HIS A 91 4.63 5.15 -17.17
C HIS A 91 4.65 5.19 -18.70
N PHE A 92 5.82 5.49 -19.28
CA PHE A 92 6.02 5.49 -20.72
C PHE A 92 5.70 4.13 -21.35
N ALA A 93 6.32 3.06 -20.85
CA ALA A 93 6.14 1.72 -21.42
C ALA A 93 4.69 1.22 -21.24
N THR A 94 4.06 1.47 -20.10
CA THR A 94 2.65 1.13 -19.87
C THR A 94 1.72 1.90 -20.81
N TRP A 95 1.97 3.19 -21.02
CA TRP A 95 1.18 3.98 -21.98
C TRP A 95 1.32 3.46 -23.41
N CYS A 96 2.52 3.05 -23.81
CA CYS A 96 2.71 2.47 -25.14
C CYS A 96 1.87 1.22 -25.36
N VAL A 97 1.82 0.31 -24.37
CA VAL A 97 1.20 -1.01 -24.51
C VAL A 97 -0.28 -1.02 -24.11
N ALA A 98 -0.68 -0.29 -23.08
CA ALA A 98 -2.05 -0.32 -22.55
C ALA A 98 -2.83 0.96 -22.80
N GLY A 99 -2.19 2.03 -23.22
CA GLY A 99 -2.84 3.33 -23.45
C GLY A 99 -3.05 4.16 -22.19
N GLU A 100 -2.59 3.70 -21.06
CA GLU A 100 -2.75 4.37 -19.77
C GLU A 100 -1.39 4.74 -19.16
N HIS A 101 -1.27 5.95 -18.64
CA HIS A 101 -0.11 6.37 -17.85
C HIS A 101 -0.25 5.83 -16.43
N SER A 102 0.43 4.74 -16.10
CA SER A 102 0.46 4.20 -14.74
C SER A 102 1.81 3.55 -14.43
N SER A 103 2.19 3.62 -13.15
CA SER A 103 3.38 2.95 -12.64
C SER A 103 3.05 2.23 -11.34
N SER A 104 3.31 0.93 -11.31
CA SER A 104 3.11 0.12 -10.11
C SER A 104 4.05 0.52 -8.98
N GLN A 105 5.25 1.01 -9.31
CA GLN A 105 6.22 1.52 -8.35
C GLN A 105 5.71 2.77 -7.65
N VAL A 106 5.17 3.73 -8.42
CA VAL A 106 4.57 4.97 -7.87
C VAL A 106 3.33 4.66 -7.05
N GLU A 107 2.46 3.77 -7.52
CA GLU A 107 1.27 3.34 -6.78
C GLU A 107 1.62 2.68 -5.45
N ALA A 108 2.67 1.85 -5.41
CA ALA A 108 3.15 1.23 -4.17
C ALA A 108 3.64 2.28 -3.17
N VAL A 109 4.42 3.27 -3.61
CA VAL A 109 4.90 4.37 -2.75
C VAL A 109 3.74 5.23 -2.27
N ALA A 110 2.84 5.64 -3.17
CA ALA A 110 1.69 6.48 -2.83
C ALA A 110 0.73 5.78 -1.86
N SER A 111 0.48 4.48 -2.05
CA SER A 111 -0.37 3.70 -1.15
C SER A 111 0.27 3.51 0.21
N THR A 112 1.57 3.26 0.27
CA THR A 112 2.31 3.14 1.54
C THR A 112 2.28 4.47 2.31
N ALA A 113 2.54 5.59 1.63
CA ALA A 113 2.46 6.93 2.24
C ALA A 113 1.05 7.25 2.72
N GLY A 114 0.01 6.91 1.95
CA GLY A 114 -1.38 7.07 2.33
C GLY A 114 -1.75 6.24 3.56
N VAL A 115 -1.31 4.98 3.59
CA VAL A 115 -1.53 4.08 4.72
C VAL A 115 -0.85 4.57 5.99
N VAL A 116 0.41 4.98 5.92
CA VAL A 116 1.15 5.53 7.07
C VAL A 116 0.49 6.84 7.54
N GLY A 117 0.12 7.72 6.62
CA GLY A 117 -0.57 8.97 6.94
C GLY A 117 -1.90 8.72 7.67
N VAL A 118 -2.76 7.88 7.13
CA VAL A 118 -4.06 7.53 7.77
C VAL A 118 -3.83 6.79 9.09
N GLY A 119 -2.89 5.83 9.13
CA GLY A 119 -2.59 5.05 10.32
C GLY A 119 -2.03 5.87 11.48
N VAL A 120 -1.36 6.99 11.23
CA VAL A 120 -0.78 7.83 12.29
C VAL A 120 -1.64 9.05 12.61
N VAL A 121 -2.10 9.77 11.60
CA VAL A 121 -2.81 11.05 11.78
C VAL A 121 -4.21 10.84 12.35
N VAL A 122 -4.98 9.89 11.85
CA VAL A 122 -6.38 9.68 12.27
C VAL A 122 -6.51 9.33 13.76
N PRO A 123 -5.72 8.38 14.30
CA PRO A 123 -5.77 8.10 15.74
C PRO A 123 -5.33 9.28 16.60
N GLN A 124 -4.34 10.07 16.19
CA GLN A 124 -3.92 11.26 16.94
C GLN A 124 -5.01 12.34 16.96
N VAL A 125 -5.69 12.56 15.83
CA VAL A 125 -6.86 13.44 15.76
C VAL A 125 -7.97 12.90 16.65
N GLY A 126 -8.21 11.58 16.66
CA GLY A 126 -9.17 10.93 17.53
C GLY A 126 -8.91 11.18 19.03
N VAL A 127 -7.65 11.03 19.47
CA VAL A 127 -7.26 11.37 20.86
C VAL A 127 -7.47 12.86 21.15
N GLY A 128 -7.13 13.74 20.22
CA GLY A 128 -7.37 15.18 20.33
C GLY A 128 -8.86 15.50 20.47
N ILE A 129 -9.72 14.92 19.66
CA ILE A 129 -11.19 15.08 19.77
C ILE A 129 -11.68 14.63 21.14
N VAL A 130 -11.29 13.44 21.60
CA VAL A 130 -11.67 12.90 22.91
C VAL A 130 -11.26 13.84 24.04
N ALA A 131 -10.05 14.40 23.98
CA ALA A 131 -9.54 15.32 24.98
C ALA A 131 -10.29 16.67 24.99
N THR A 132 -10.79 17.13 23.83
CA THR A 132 -11.50 18.43 23.72
C THR A 132 -12.99 18.33 24.01
N VAL A 133 -13.62 17.19 23.78
CA VAL A 133 -15.06 16.95 23.99
C VAL A 133 -15.37 16.48 25.41
N GLY A 134 -14.35 16.06 26.20
CA GLY A 134 -14.50 15.72 27.61
C GLY A 134 -14.90 16.91 28.45
N GLU A 135 -15.16 16.67 29.75
CA GLU A 135 -15.63 17.70 30.69
C GLU A 135 -14.62 18.84 30.92
N THR A 136 -13.33 18.57 30.66
CA THR A 136 -12.25 19.57 30.78
C THR A 136 -11.29 19.41 29.61
N THR A 137 -10.61 20.47 29.17
CA THR A 137 -9.63 20.45 28.11
C THR A 137 -8.25 19.91 28.56
N ALA A 138 -8.22 18.73 29.16
CA ALA A 138 -7.00 18.13 29.70
C ALA A 138 -6.84 16.66 29.28
N MET A 139 -5.59 16.19 29.19
CA MET A 139 -5.24 14.78 28.93
C MET A 139 -5.32 13.93 30.22
N SER A 140 -6.23 14.23 31.15
CA SER A 140 -6.45 13.44 32.36
C SER A 140 -7.30 12.20 32.07
N GLY A 141 -7.10 11.13 32.84
CA GLY A 141 -7.86 9.89 32.69
C GLY A 141 -9.37 10.07 32.69
N PRO A 142 -9.96 10.78 33.73
CA PRO A 142 -11.39 11.05 33.77
C PRO A 142 -11.89 11.81 32.52
N ASN A 143 -11.16 12.81 32.06
CA ASN A 143 -11.53 13.59 30.88
C ASN A 143 -11.52 12.78 29.60
N LEU A 144 -10.53 11.92 29.43
CA LEU A 144 -10.46 11.02 28.27
C LEU A 144 -11.60 10.00 28.27
N MET A 145 -12.01 9.50 29.44
CA MET A 145 -13.15 8.59 29.55
C MET A 145 -14.47 9.27 29.25
N SER A 146 -14.69 10.50 29.78
CA SER A 146 -15.90 11.29 29.48
C SER A 146 -15.93 11.69 27.99
N GLY A 147 -14.78 12.03 27.39
CA GLY A 147 -14.67 12.33 25.98
C GLY A 147 -15.00 11.13 25.07
N LEU A 148 -14.50 9.94 25.38
CA LEU A 148 -14.88 8.72 24.68
C LEU A 148 -16.38 8.44 24.76
N ALA A 149 -16.95 8.62 25.96
CA ALA A 149 -18.39 8.44 26.19
C ALA A 149 -19.22 9.48 25.44
N ALA A 150 -18.78 10.73 25.39
CA ALA A 150 -19.46 11.80 24.65
C ALA A 150 -19.47 11.55 23.14
N VAL A 151 -18.35 11.04 22.57
CA VAL A 151 -18.24 10.73 21.16
C VAL A 151 -19.07 9.51 20.75
N GLY A 152 -19.09 8.45 21.54
CA GLY A 152 -19.68 7.17 21.19
C GLY A 152 -20.91 6.75 22.02
N GLY A 153 -21.45 7.60 22.85
CA GLY A 153 -22.56 7.30 23.80
C GLY A 153 -22.12 6.41 24.97
N SER A 154 -20.93 5.85 24.91
CA SER A 154 -20.24 5.10 25.97
C SER A 154 -18.75 5.04 25.66
N VAL A 155 -17.93 4.70 26.67
CA VAL A 155 -16.48 4.55 26.45
C VAL A 155 -16.18 3.47 25.38
N VAL A 156 -16.86 2.34 25.47
CA VAL A 156 -16.75 1.27 24.46
C VAL A 156 -17.22 1.77 23.09
N GLY A 157 -18.35 2.48 23.04
CA GLY A 157 -18.86 3.08 21.80
C GLY A 157 -17.88 4.07 21.16
N GLY A 158 -17.19 4.89 21.96
CA GLY A 158 -16.15 5.81 21.51
C GLY A 158 -14.96 5.09 20.89
N ILE A 159 -14.48 4.00 21.52
CA ILE A 159 -13.43 3.16 20.98
C ILE A 159 -13.84 2.51 19.64
N VAL A 160 -15.06 1.95 19.59
CA VAL A 160 -15.60 1.31 18.36
C VAL A 160 -15.74 2.32 17.23
N LEU A 161 -16.28 3.50 17.50
CA LEU A 161 -16.54 4.51 16.50
C LEU A 161 -15.24 5.10 15.94
N LEU A 162 -14.33 5.53 16.81
CA LEU A 162 -13.07 6.15 16.38
C LEU A 162 -12.10 5.10 15.80
N GLY A 163 -12.01 3.93 16.42
CA GLY A 163 -11.21 2.80 15.89
C GLY A 163 -11.78 2.26 14.59
N GLY A 164 -13.11 2.14 14.50
CA GLY A 164 -13.79 1.77 13.24
C GLY A 164 -13.51 2.76 12.12
N LEU A 165 -13.54 4.06 12.41
CA LEU A 165 -13.22 5.10 11.42
C LEU A 165 -11.78 4.97 10.92
N SER A 166 -10.80 4.77 11.81
CA SER A 166 -9.40 4.58 11.40
C SER A 166 -9.22 3.33 10.54
N GLY A 167 -9.87 2.23 10.89
CA GLY A 167 -9.89 0.98 10.10
C GLY A 167 -10.55 1.16 8.75
N LEU A 168 -11.68 1.86 8.66
CA LEU A 168 -12.38 2.15 7.41
C LEU A 168 -11.53 3.01 6.47
N LEU A 169 -10.89 4.06 6.98
CA LEU A 169 -10.00 4.90 6.18
C LEU A 169 -8.77 4.12 5.69
N ALA A 170 -8.16 3.32 6.55
CA ALA A 170 -7.03 2.47 6.17
C ALA A 170 -7.43 1.39 5.15
N SER A 171 -8.59 0.75 5.31
CA SER A 171 -9.10 -0.21 4.32
C SER A 171 -9.47 0.49 3.01
N GLY A 172 -10.00 1.71 3.05
CA GLY A 172 -10.28 2.52 1.87
C GLY A 172 -9.02 2.84 1.07
N THR A 173 -7.94 3.28 1.72
CA THR A 173 -6.64 3.50 1.05
C THR A 173 -6.09 2.22 0.45
N MET A 174 -6.20 1.08 1.15
CA MET A 174 -5.79 -0.22 0.62
C MET A 174 -6.64 -0.66 -0.57
N CYS A 175 -7.96 -0.42 -0.53
CA CYS A 175 -8.85 -0.68 -1.66
C CYS A 175 -8.52 0.17 -2.89
N LEU A 176 -8.11 1.43 -2.70
CA LEU A 176 -7.63 2.30 -3.78
C LEU A 176 -6.30 1.80 -4.36
N ALA A 177 -5.35 1.41 -3.49
CA ALA A 177 -4.06 0.86 -3.89
C ALA A 177 -4.20 -0.44 -4.69
N LEU A 178 -5.13 -1.31 -4.28
CA LEU A 178 -5.43 -2.58 -4.94
C LEU A 178 -6.61 -2.46 -5.93
N ARG A 179 -6.81 -1.27 -6.50
CA ARG A 179 -7.88 -1.04 -7.48
C ARG A 179 -7.72 -1.99 -8.68
N ASP A 180 -8.86 -2.52 -9.13
CA ASP A 180 -8.93 -3.34 -10.32
C ASP A 180 -8.67 -2.49 -11.58
N LYS A 181 -7.79 -2.98 -12.46
CA LYS A 181 -7.47 -2.34 -13.74
C LYS A 181 -7.65 -3.36 -14.86
N PRO A 182 -8.40 -3.04 -15.92
CA PRO A 182 -8.67 -3.98 -17.03
C PRO A 182 -7.41 -4.50 -17.71
N MET A 183 -6.31 -3.71 -17.68
CA MET A 183 -5.04 -4.08 -18.27
C MET A 183 -4.27 -5.17 -17.51
N LEU A 184 -4.62 -5.43 -16.24
CA LEU A 184 -3.92 -6.42 -15.42
C LEU A 184 -4.37 -7.84 -15.81
N PRO A 185 -3.47 -8.84 -15.76
CA PRO A 185 -3.81 -10.24 -15.88
C PRO A 185 -4.91 -10.65 -14.88
N ASP A 186 -5.74 -11.61 -15.24
CA ASP A 186 -6.86 -12.04 -14.39
C ASP A 186 -6.38 -12.55 -13.02
N GLU A 187 -5.22 -13.20 -12.98
CA GLU A 187 -4.58 -13.67 -11.74
C GLU A 187 -4.26 -12.51 -10.81
N GLU A 188 -3.63 -11.44 -11.31
CA GLU A 188 -3.32 -10.25 -10.54
C GLU A 188 -4.60 -9.54 -10.06
N ARG A 189 -5.62 -9.45 -10.93
CA ARG A 189 -6.93 -8.89 -10.56
C ARG A 189 -7.59 -9.68 -9.42
N GLN A 190 -7.47 -11.02 -9.45
CA GLN A 190 -7.97 -11.88 -8.38
C GLN A 190 -7.19 -11.67 -7.08
N ALA A 191 -5.86 -11.61 -7.13
CA ALA A 191 -5.02 -11.33 -5.96
C ALA A 191 -5.37 -9.97 -5.31
N ARG A 192 -5.54 -8.92 -6.12
CA ARG A 192 -5.99 -7.60 -5.65
C ARG A 192 -7.36 -7.64 -5.00
N ARG A 193 -8.29 -8.40 -5.56
CA ARG A 193 -9.63 -8.59 -4.98
C ARG A 193 -9.55 -9.23 -3.60
N ILE A 194 -8.76 -10.30 -3.46
CA ILE A 194 -8.53 -10.98 -2.18
C ILE A 194 -7.93 -10.02 -1.14
N GLY A 195 -6.93 -9.23 -1.53
CA GLY A 195 -6.31 -8.22 -0.68
C GLY A 195 -7.30 -7.15 -0.19
N ARG A 196 -8.21 -6.68 -1.05
CA ARG A 196 -9.27 -5.72 -0.65
C ARG A 196 -10.23 -6.31 0.39
N TYR A 197 -10.69 -7.54 0.19
CA TYR A 197 -11.53 -8.20 1.20
C TYR A 197 -10.77 -8.43 2.50
N GLY A 198 -9.48 -8.78 2.41
CA GLY A 198 -8.60 -8.87 3.57
C GLY A 198 -8.47 -7.57 4.35
N ALA A 199 -8.38 -6.43 3.66
CA ALA A 199 -8.30 -5.13 4.30
C ALA A 199 -9.59 -4.78 5.06
N ILE A 200 -10.76 -5.01 4.46
CA ILE A 200 -12.07 -4.78 5.10
C ILE A 200 -12.25 -5.69 6.32
N GLY A 201 -11.99 -6.99 6.17
CA GLY A 201 -12.06 -7.96 7.27
C GLY A 201 -11.05 -7.65 8.37
N GLY A 202 -9.84 -7.24 7.99
CA GLY A 202 -8.79 -6.81 8.91
C GLY A 202 -9.20 -5.62 9.77
N ALA A 203 -9.85 -4.60 9.19
CA ALA A 203 -10.38 -3.46 9.93
C ALA A 203 -11.36 -3.90 11.04
N ALA A 204 -12.31 -4.78 10.70
CA ALA A 204 -13.29 -5.30 11.65
C ALA A 204 -12.63 -6.15 12.76
N LEU A 205 -11.70 -7.03 12.39
CA LEU A 205 -10.92 -7.81 13.36
C LEU A 205 -10.11 -6.91 14.29
N GLY A 206 -9.50 -5.86 13.77
CA GLY A 206 -8.71 -4.90 14.55
C GLY A 206 -9.53 -4.20 15.63
N VAL A 207 -10.79 -3.85 15.34
CA VAL A 207 -11.72 -3.30 16.36
C VAL A 207 -11.98 -4.34 17.46
N GLY A 208 -12.27 -5.59 17.09
CA GLY A 208 -12.49 -6.67 18.06
C GLY A 208 -11.26 -6.92 18.93
N VAL A 209 -10.08 -6.97 18.34
CA VAL A 209 -8.80 -7.13 19.06
C VAL A 209 -8.55 -5.96 19.99
N SER A 210 -8.82 -4.71 19.56
CA SER A 210 -8.68 -3.52 20.40
C SER A 210 -9.54 -3.61 21.65
N LEU A 211 -10.82 -3.95 21.51
CA LEU A 211 -11.74 -4.11 22.63
C LEU A 211 -11.31 -5.24 23.57
N HIS A 212 -10.94 -6.38 23.00
CA HIS A 212 -10.47 -7.51 23.80
C HIS A 212 -9.22 -7.15 24.59
N ALA A 213 -8.25 -6.48 23.97
CA ALA A 213 -7.01 -6.06 24.62
C ALA A 213 -7.30 -5.10 25.79
N VAL A 214 -8.18 -4.11 25.61
CA VAL A 214 -8.58 -3.20 26.69
C VAL A 214 -9.26 -3.96 27.82
N GLY A 215 -10.16 -4.89 27.52
CA GLY A 215 -10.88 -5.66 28.54
C GLY A 215 -10.02 -6.68 29.29
N ALA A 216 -8.92 -7.12 28.73
CA ALA A 216 -8.07 -8.19 29.26
C ALA A 216 -6.78 -7.70 29.95
N MET A 217 -6.21 -6.56 29.54
CA MET A 217 -4.87 -6.11 29.99
C MET A 217 -4.86 -5.41 31.35
N GLY A 218 -6.02 -4.94 31.83
CA GLY A 218 -6.15 -4.31 33.17
C GLY A 218 -6.87 -5.20 34.16
N VAL A 219 -7.69 -4.55 35.02
CA VAL A 219 -8.70 -5.29 35.80
C VAL A 219 -9.71 -5.87 34.82
N ALA A 220 -9.85 -7.19 34.82
CA ALA A 220 -10.68 -7.88 33.81
C ALA A 220 -12.12 -7.32 33.78
N GLY A 221 -12.60 -7.02 32.58
CA GLY A 221 -13.97 -6.60 32.29
C GLY A 221 -14.09 -5.23 31.62
N TYR A 222 -15.34 -4.93 31.23
CA TYR A 222 -15.69 -3.70 30.49
C TYR A 222 -16.37 -2.63 31.40
N GLY A 223 -16.27 -2.76 32.70
CA GLY A 223 -16.66 -1.71 33.64
C GLY A 223 -15.67 -0.55 33.62
N GLY A 224 -16.04 0.58 34.30
CA GLY A 224 -15.18 1.77 34.33
C GLY A 224 -13.74 1.49 34.79
N ALA A 225 -13.57 0.68 35.86
CA ALA A 225 -12.26 0.27 36.37
C ALA A 225 -11.48 -0.62 35.37
N GLY A 226 -12.18 -1.53 34.70
CA GLY A 226 -11.56 -2.40 33.70
C GLY A 226 -11.07 -1.61 32.49
N LEU A 227 -11.90 -0.75 31.93
CA LEU A 227 -11.53 0.07 30.77
C LEU A 227 -10.40 1.06 31.05
N THR A 228 -10.45 1.76 32.26
CA THR A 228 -9.38 2.69 32.60
C THR A 228 -8.06 2.01 32.86
N SER A 229 -8.05 0.89 33.58
CA SER A 229 -6.84 0.12 33.86
C SER A 229 -6.31 -0.56 32.58
N GLY A 230 -7.20 -1.06 31.72
CA GLY A 230 -6.81 -1.67 30.42
C GLY A 230 -6.18 -0.68 29.46
N LEU A 231 -6.77 0.51 29.30
CA LEU A 231 -6.19 1.58 28.51
C LEU A 231 -4.83 2.04 29.07
N ALA A 232 -4.74 2.18 30.42
CA ALA A 232 -3.47 2.55 31.05
C ALA A 232 -2.40 1.47 30.87
N ALA A 233 -2.75 0.18 30.96
CA ALA A 233 -1.85 -0.93 30.75
C ALA A 233 -1.36 -1.00 29.28
N LEU A 234 -2.26 -0.84 28.30
CA LEU A 234 -1.91 -0.73 26.89
C LEU A 234 -0.96 0.44 26.62
N GLY A 235 -1.25 1.60 27.23
CA GLY A 235 -0.37 2.77 27.10
C GLY A 235 0.98 2.55 27.76
N GLY A 236 1.05 1.80 28.85
CA GLY A 236 2.29 1.41 29.51
C GLY A 236 3.23 0.60 28.63
N VAL A 237 2.69 -0.28 27.77
CA VAL A 237 3.48 -1.03 26.76
C VAL A 237 4.16 -0.08 25.77
N LEU A 238 3.54 1.07 25.48
CA LEU A 238 4.08 2.10 24.59
C LEU A 238 4.90 3.17 25.33
N GLY A 239 5.20 2.97 26.61
CA GLY A 239 5.97 3.90 27.42
C GLY A 239 5.18 5.14 27.88
N GLY A 240 3.84 5.09 27.89
CA GLY A 240 2.98 6.20 28.26
C GLY A 240 1.80 5.80 29.13
N GLY A 241 0.81 6.70 29.28
CA GLY A 241 -0.39 6.52 30.07
C GLY A 241 -1.63 6.20 29.23
N MET A 242 -2.81 6.52 29.76
CA MET A 242 -4.09 6.21 29.14
C MET A 242 -4.26 6.82 27.72
N ALA A 243 -3.74 8.02 27.46
CA ALA A 243 -3.80 8.65 26.15
C ALA A 243 -3.10 7.78 25.09
N GLN A 244 -1.93 7.21 25.41
CA GLN A 244 -1.22 6.27 24.54
C GLN A 244 -1.97 4.95 24.39
N GLY A 245 -2.67 4.51 25.41
CA GLY A 245 -3.56 3.35 25.32
C GLY A 245 -4.73 3.57 24.37
N ILE A 246 -5.37 4.75 24.43
CA ILE A 246 -6.40 5.15 23.47
C ILE A 246 -5.78 5.19 22.05
N LEU A 247 -4.63 5.83 21.88
CA LEU A 247 -3.93 5.87 20.60
C LEU A 247 -3.69 4.45 20.05
N ALA A 248 -3.20 3.52 20.89
CA ALA A 248 -2.98 2.13 20.51
C ALA A 248 -4.27 1.44 20.02
N THR A 249 -5.38 1.62 20.77
CA THR A 249 -6.67 1.02 20.39
C THR A 249 -7.23 1.57 19.09
N LEU A 250 -6.99 2.85 18.79
CA LEU A 250 -7.40 3.48 17.53
C LEU A 250 -6.49 3.10 16.35
N LEU A 251 -5.22 2.77 16.62
CA LEU A 251 -4.26 2.32 15.60
C LEU A 251 -4.51 0.89 15.15
N LEU A 252 -4.87 -0.01 16.06
CA LEU A 252 -4.98 -1.45 15.76
C LEU A 252 -5.88 -1.76 14.55
N PRO A 253 -7.09 -1.19 14.39
CA PRO A 253 -7.93 -1.46 13.22
C PRO A 253 -7.27 -1.08 11.89
N ALA A 254 -6.51 0.01 11.86
CA ALA A 254 -5.77 0.44 10.68
C ALA A 254 -4.61 -0.52 10.37
N VAL A 255 -3.84 -0.92 11.38
CA VAL A 255 -2.72 -1.88 11.24
C VAL A 255 -3.23 -3.23 10.74
N PHE A 256 -4.34 -3.73 11.29
CA PHE A 256 -4.95 -4.98 10.85
C PHE A 256 -5.51 -4.89 9.43
N ALA A 257 -6.15 -3.78 9.06
CA ALA A 257 -6.66 -3.57 7.71
C ALA A 257 -5.53 -3.69 6.67
N VAL A 258 -4.44 -2.98 6.89
CA VAL A 258 -3.30 -2.97 5.97
C VAL A 258 -2.55 -4.29 6.01
N GLY A 259 -2.23 -4.78 7.21
CA GLY A 259 -1.44 -6.00 7.39
C GLY A 259 -2.12 -7.22 6.79
N ILE A 260 -3.39 -7.46 7.12
CA ILE A 260 -4.15 -8.61 6.58
C ILE A 260 -4.41 -8.43 5.08
N GLY A 261 -4.78 -7.21 4.64
CA GLY A 261 -4.99 -6.92 3.22
C GLY A 261 -3.74 -7.21 2.39
N TYR A 262 -2.58 -6.72 2.83
CA TYR A 262 -1.32 -6.93 2.13
C TYR A 262 -0.87 -8.40 2.17
N LEU A 263 -0.96 -9.06 3.33
CA LEU A 263 -0.56 -10.47 3.48
C LEU A 263 -1.41 -11.38 2.59
N LEU A 264 -2.73 -11.18 2.53
CA LEU A 264 -3.60 -11.98 1.67
C LEU A 264 -3.37 -11.70 0.19
N TYR A 265 -3.10 -10.45 -0.19
CA TYR A 265 -2.71 -10.10 -1.54
C TYR A 265 -1.42 -10.83 -1.96
N ARG A 266 -0.37 -10.77 -1.13
CA ARG A 266 0.91 -11.44 -1.40
C ARG A 266 0.77 -12.97 -1.41
N ALA A 267 -0.01 -13.53 -0.49
CA ALA A 267 -0.26 -14.96 -0.47
C ALA A 267 -1.00 -15.42 -1.74
N ALA A 268 -1.98 -14.67 -2.20
CA ALA A 268 -2.68 -14.97 -3.45
C ALA A 268 -1.73 -14.93 -4.66
N GLN A 269 -0.88 -13.92 -4.77
CA GLN A 269 0.15 -13.86 -5.82
C GLN A 269 1.08 -15.08 -5.76
N TRP A 270 1.58 -15.42 -4.56
CA TRP A 270 2.48 -16.56 -4.38
C TRP A 270 1.86 -17.88 -4.78
N LEU A 271 0.59 -18.10 -4.44
CA LEU A 271 -0.15 -19.32 -4.80
C LEU A 271 -0.39 -19.47 -6.31
N GLN A 272 -0.44 -18.37 -7.05
CA GLN A 272 -0.64 -18.33 -8.50
C GLN A 272 0.67 -18.57 -9.29
N LEU A 273 1.84 -18.39 -8.65
CA LEU A 273 3.11 -18.70 -9.28
C LEU A 273 3.28 -20.21 -9.51
N PRO A 274 3.85 -20.63 -10.67
CA PRO A 274 4.22 -22.02 -10.88
C PRO A 274 5.15 -22.51 -9.75
N PRO A 275 5.03 -23.77 -9.29
CA PRO A 275 5.81 -24.28 -8.15
C PRO A 275 7.33 -24.08 -8.28
N GLN A 276 7.84 -24.08 -9.51
CA GLN A 276 9.27 -23.92 -9.82
C GLN A 276 9.78 -22.46 -9.69
N SER A 277 8.90 -21.47 -9.71
CA SER A 277 9.24 -20.05 -9.61
C SER A 277 8.88 -19.42 -8.27
N ARG A 278 8.41 -20.21 -7.29
CA ARG A 278 8.06 -19.70 -5.96
C ARG A 278 9.32 -19.39 -5.17
N PRO A 279 9.50 -18.14 -4.68
CA PRO A 279 10.60 -17.83 -3.78
C PRO A 279 10.49 -18.66 -2.48
N ALA A 280 11.61 -19.06 -1.95
CA ALA A 280 11.65 -19.79 -0.67
C ALA A 280 11.02 -18.93 0.43
N LEU A 281 10.19 -19.53 1.28
CA LEU A 281 9.64 -18.84 2.45
C LEU A 281 10.79 -18.49 3.40
N PRO A 282 10.84 -17.26 3.93
CA PRO A 282 11.83 -16.91 4.94
C PRO A 282 11.60 -17.80 6.18
N GLY A 283 12.54 -18.68 6.48
CA GLY A 283 12.50 -19.56 7.65
C GLY A 283 12.54 -21.07 7.40
N GLY A 284 12.64 -21.54 6.17
CA GLY A 284 12.75 -22.97 5.83
C GLY A 284 14.19 -23.50 5.75
N GLY A 285 15.08 -23.08 6.65
CA GLY A 285 16.38 -23.70 6.86
C GLY A 285 16.29 -24.67 8.04
N VAL A 286 16.31 -25.97 7.76
CA VAL A 286 16.57 -27.03 8.77
C VAL A 286 18.07 -27.16 8.94
#